data_b6bd499ebef52e4922a2a8378d27e2f1
#
_entry.id   b6bd499ebef52e4922a2a8378d27e2f1
#
_cell.length_a   1.000
_cell.length_b   1.000
_cell.length_c   1.000
_cell.angle_alpha   90.00
_cell.angle_beta   90.00
_cell.angle_gamma   90.00
#
_symmetry.space_group_name_H-M   'P 1'
#
loop_
_entity.id
_entity.type
_entity.pdbx_description
1 polymer ?
#
loop_
_entity_poly.entity_id
_entity_poly.type
_entity_poly.pdbx_seq_one_letter_code
_entity_poly.pdbx_strand_id
1 'polypeptide(L)'
;MSRRGANLLLKSIRLFGYSLALLQAGGPNLRQQASLKDIPEDIRTLEKRLNLDVDTTIFAVCPNDNEPIKTFEFYSFLDWFGRFIAFPGIAQYSDAFCEQLSDNGPPAEKRESADGRFYYEVRGPDGKLFVQERGQEGRWFFKLHADFFNIEGNKINGKHSSTGVISMSCLNLPLHIREDSAFVYIAGVIQGPHEPDSKEAEHNHYIRPLVDELLVAYSRGIRCAS
;
A
#
# COMPACT_ATOMS: atom_id res chain seq x y z
N MET A 1 -14.74 -2.36 3.64
CA MET A 1 -15.93 -3.23 3.97
C MET A 1 -15.66 -3.91 5.30
N SER A 2 -16.62 -3.99 6.23
CA SER A 2 -16.41 -4.68 7.50
C SER A 2 -16.30 -6.20 7.30
N ARG A 3 -15.59 -6.93 8.19
CA ARG A 3 -15.53 -8.41 8.15
C ARG A 3 -16.91 -9.05 8.07
N ARG A 4 -17.88 -8.52 8.83
CA ARG A 4 -19.25 -8.99 8.81
C ARG A 4 -19.90 -8.83 7.44
N GLY A 5 -19.64 -7.71 6.76
CA GLY A 5 -20.10 -7.47 5.39
C GLY A 5 -19.46 -8.40 4.38
N ALA A 6 -18.15 -8.65 4.50
CA ALA A 6 -17.42 -9.58 3.64
C ALA A 6 -17.94 -11.03 3.78
N ASN A 7 -18.14 -11.50 5.00
CA ASN A 7 -18.71 -12.83 5.26
C ASN A 7 -20.14 -12.96 4.73
N LEU A 8 -20.94 -11.89 4.85
CA LEU A 8 -22.29 -11.87 4.28
C LEU A 8 -22.26 -11.99 2.76
N LEU A 9 -21.35 -11.25 2.12
CA LEU A 9 -21.17 -11.32 0.66
C LEU A 9 -20.75 -12.72 0.19
N LEU A 10 -19.80 -13.35 0.85
CA LEU A 10 -19.37 -14.72 0.52
C LEU A 10 -20.52 -15.73 0.64
N LYS A 11 -21.32 -15.63 1.70
CA LYS A 11 -22.53 -16.46 1.88
C LYS A 11 -23.56 -16.20 0.78
N SER A 12 -23.75 -14.94 0.40
CA SER A 12 -24.68 -14.57 -0.68
C SER A 12 -24.22 -15.12 -2.04
N ILE A 13 -22.93 -15.05 -2.37
CA ILE A 13 -22.36 -15.61 -3.59
C ILE A 13 -22.60 -17.12 -3.64
N ARG A 14 -22.34 -17.81 -2.53
CA ARG A 14 -22.56 -19.27 -2.43
C ARG A 14 -24.04 -19.63 -2.62
N LEU A 15 -24.95 -18.92 -1.95
CA LEU A 15 -26.41 -19.13 -2.07
C LEU A 15 -26.88 -18.86 -3.50
N PHE A 16 -26.42 -17.79 -4.11
CA PHE A 16 -26.75 -17.43 -5.48
C PHE A 16 -26.26 -18.51 -6.48
N GLY A 17 -25.03 -19.00 -6.30
CA GLY A 17 -24.50 -20.12 -7.09
C GLY A 17 -25.33 -21.39 -6.97
N TYR A 18 -25.79 -21.76 -5.77
CA TYR A 18 -26.71 -22.88 -5.56
C TYR A 18 -28.07 -22.65 -6.26
N SER A 19 -28.62 -21.44 -6.14
CA SER A 19 -29.90 -21.10 -6.77
C SER A 19 -29.82 -21.22 -8.30
N LEU A 20 -28.75 -20.71 -8.92
CA LEU A 20 -28.51 -20.86 -10.35
C LEU A 20 -28.34 -22.31 -10.79
N ALA A 21 -27.61 -23.11 -10.01
CA ALA A 21 -27.41 -24.53 -10.31
C ALA A 21 -28.70 -25.35 -10.19
N LEU A 22 -29.62 -24.98 -9.31
CA LEU A 22 -30.94 -25.61 -9.19
C LEU A 22 -31.88 -25.28 -10.35
N LEU A 23 -31.67 -24.16 -11.06
CA LEU A 23 -32.47 -23.79 -12.24
C LEU A 23 -32.09 -24.61 -13.49
N GLN A 24 -30.97 -25.34 -13.46
CA GLN A 24 -30.59 -26.24 -14.55
C GLN A 24 -31.40 -27.53 -14.54
N ALA A 25 -31.76 -28.02 -15.72
CA ALA A 25 -32.45 -29.28 -15.86
C ALA A 25 -31.62 -30.44 -15.25
N GLY A 26 -32.13 -31.06 -14.18
CA GLY A 26 -31.44 -32.13 -13.44
C GLY A 26 -30.72 -31.67 -12.16
N GLY A 27 -30.75 -30.39 -11.84
CA GLY A 27 -30.09 -29.82 -10.65
C GLY A 27 -28.55 -29.79 -10.74
N PRO A 28 -27.86 -29.34 -9.67
CA PRO A 28 -26.42 -29.23 -9.65
C PRO A 28 -25.72 -30.57 -9.71
N ASN A 29 -24.80 -30.75 -10.65
CA ASN A 29 -23.98 -31.94 -10.73
C ASN A 29 -22.96 -32.00 -9.57
N LEU A 30 -22.34 -33.18 -9.36
CA LEU A 30 -21.39 -33.42 -8.27
C LEU A 30 -20.20 -32.40 -8.28
N ARG A 31 -19.73 -32.03 -9.47
CA ARG A 31 -18.64 -31.06 -9.65
C ARG A 31 -19.06 -29.65 -9.21
N GLN A 32 -20.24 -29.22 -9.63
CA GLN A 32 -20.80 -27.92 -9.25
C GLN A 32 -21.06 -27.85 -7.74
N GLN A 33 -21.59 -28.92 -7.15
CA GLN A 33 -21.77 -29.00 -5.69
C GLN A 33 -20.45 -28.92 -4.93
N ALA A 34 -19.41 -29.61 -5.41
CA ALA A 34 -18.09 -29.54 -4.82
C ALA A 34 -17.50 -28.14 -4.92
N SER A 35 -17.56 -27.48 -6.09
CA SER A 35 -17.08 -26.13 -6.30
C SER A 35 -17.81 -25.11 -5.44
N LEU A 36 -19.13 -25.22 -5.28
CA LEU A 36 -19.91 -24.33 -4.44
C LEU A 36 -19.62 -24.52 -2.93
N LYS A 37 -19.39 -25.77 -2.50
CA LYS A 37 -18.96 -26.06 -1.13
C LYS A 37 -17.56 -25.54 -0.83
N ASP A 38 -16.72 -25.42 -1.85
CA ASP A 38 -15.35 -24.93 -1.71
C ASP A 38 -15.26 -23.42 -1.55
N ILE A 39 -16.35 -22.66 -1.81
CA ILE A 39 -16.42 -21.23 -1.53
C ILE A 39 -16.42 -21.03 -0.01
N PRO A 40 -15.41 -20.34 0.58
CA PRO A 40 -15.36 -20.11 2.02
C PRO A 40 -16.53 -19.26 2.49
N GLU A 41 -17.02 -19.52 3.70
CA GLU A 41 -18.04 -18.70 4.35
C GLU A 41 -17.45 -17.55 5.19
N ASP A 42 -16.16 -17.64 5.47
CA ASP A 42 -15.41 -16.67 6.25
C ASP A 42 -14.27 -16.08 5.43
N ILE A 43 -14.15 -14.75 5.47
CA ILE A 43 -13.13 -13.98 4.76
C ILE A 43 -11.70 -14.41 5.16
N ARG A 44 -11.45 -14.75 6.43
CA ARG A 44 -10.14 -15.23 6.88
C ARG A 44 -9.71 -16.52 6.21
N THR A 45 -10.67 -17.43 5.99
CA THR A 45 -10.41 -18.68 5.28
C THR A 45 -10.11 -18.42 3.82
N LEU A 46 -10.77 -17.41 3.21
CA LEU A 46 -10.47 -16.98 1.85
C LEU A 46 -9.07 -16.35 1.77
N GLU A 47 -8.74 -15.46 2.67
CA GLU A 47 -7.43 -14.79 2.77
C GLU A 47 -6.29 -15.81 2.87
N LYS A 48 -6.42 -16.80 3.76
CA LYS A 48 -5.45 -17.90 3.89
C LYS A 48 -5.32 -18.76 2.63
N ARG A 49 -6.44 -19.13 2.00
CA ARG A 49 -6.42 -19.95 0.79
C ARG A 49 -5.78 -19.25 -0.40
N LEU A 50 -5.99 -17.95 -0.51
CA LEU A 50 -5.43 -17.11 -1.56
C LEU A 50 -4.04 -16.57 -1.20
N ASN A 51 -3.51 -16.95 -0.03
CA ASN A 51 -2.25 -16.44 0.51
C ASN A 51 -2.20 -14.90 0.49
N LEU A 52 -3.31 -14.27 0.92
CA LEU A 52 -3.43 -12.81 1.01
C LEU A 52 -2.95 -12.27 2.36
N ASP A 53 -2.53 -13.15 3.26
CA ASP A 53 -1.88 -12.73 4.50
C ASP A 53 -0.59 -11.97 4.14
N VAL A 54 -0.50 -10.78 4.67
CA VAL A 54 0.67 -9.92 4.48
C VAL A 54 1.70 -10.31 5.52
N ASP A 55 2.88 -10.72 5.07
CA ASP A 55 4.01 -10.94 5.96
C ASP A 55 4.43 -9.59 6.55
N THR A 56 4.35 -9.47 7.87
CA THR A 56 4.78 -8.27 8.60
C THR A 56 5.96 -8.59 9.49
N THR A 57 6.86 -7.63 9.62
CA THR A 57 7.95 -7.70 10.60
C THR A 57 7.55 -6.88 11.81
N ILE A 58 7.64 -7.48 13.00
CA ILE A 58 7.32 -6.81 14.26
C ILE A 58 8.59 -6.17 14.82
N PHE A 59 8.56 -4.86 14.95
CA PHE A 59 9.61 -4.10 15.61
C PHE A 59 9.19 -3.72 17.03
N ALA A 60 10.11 -3.86 17.99
CA ALA A 60 9.97 -3.27 19.30
C ALA A 60 10.42 -1.80 19.22
N VAL A 61 9.53 -0.89 19.55
CA VAL A 61 9.82 0.54 19.60
C VAL A 61 9.79 1.01 21.03
N CYS A 62 10.92 1.53 21.51
CA CYS A 62 11.00 2.17 22.81
C CYS A 62 10.91 3.69 22.59
N PRO A 63 9.76 4.32 22.88
CA PRO A 63 9.58 5.75 22.65
C PRO A 63 10.39 6.60 23.65
N ASN A 64 10.58 6.11 24.86
CA ASN A 64 11.36 6.82 25.91
C ASN A 64 11.69 5.85 27.05
N ASP A 65 12.73 6.12 27.84
CA ASP A 65 13.19 5.25 28.94
C ASP A 65 12.13 4.97 30.04
N ASN A 66 11.04 5.74 30.06
CA ASN A 66 9.96 5.63 31.04
C ASN A 66 8.62 5.11 30.48
N GLU A 67 8.52 4.82 29.17
CA GLU A 67 7.31 4.31 28.56
C GLU A 67 7.38 2.82 28.22
N PRO A 68 6.23 2.10 28.23
CA PRO A 68 6.23 0.70 27.84
C PRO A 68 6.63 0.54 26.37
N ILE A 69 7.43 -0.51 26.10
CA ILE A 69 7.81 -0.89 24.74
C ILE A 69 6.54 -1.10 23.92
N LYS A 70 6.45 -0.37 22.80
CA LYS A 70 5.39 -0.54 21.80
C LYS A 70 5.85 -1.48 20.70
N THR A 71 4.93 -2.20 20.12
CA THR A 71 5.17 -3.00 18.92
C THR A 71 4.70 -2.24 17.69
N PHE A 72 5.50 -2.28 16.63
CA PHE A 72 5.16 -1.72 15.33
C PHE A 72 5.21 -2.85 14.30
N GLU A 73 4.08 -3.15 13.70
CA GLU A 73 3.97 -4.10 12.60
C GLU A 73 4.26 -3.37 11.30
N PHE A 74 5.41 -3.72 10.70
CA PHE A 74 5.88 -3.15 9.44
C PHE A 74 5.63 -4.12 8.30
N TYR A 75 5.02 -3.61 7.26
CA TYR A 75 4.86 -4.31 5.99
C TYR A 75 5.96 -3.89 5.02
N SER A 76 6.72 -4.86 4.48
CA SER A 76 7.83 -4.58 3.57
C SER A 76 7.36 -3.83 2.32
N PHE A 77 8.02 -2.69 2.05
CA PHE A 77 7.82 -1.93 0.82
C PHE A 77 8.25 -2.73 -0.40
N LEU A 78 9.35 -3.46 -0.31
CA LEU A 78 9.88 -4.25 -1.42
C LEU A 78 8.91 -5.35 -1.85
N ASP A 79 8.29 -6.04 -0.89
CA ASP A 79 7.29 -7.07 -1.16
C ASP A 79 6.01 -6.48 -1.74
N TRP A 80 5.55 -5.35 -1.18
CA TRP A 80 4.41 -4.64 -1.73
C TRP A 80 4.68 -4.14 -3.14
N PHE A 81 5.85 -3.54 -3.38
CA PHE A 81 6.21 -2.99 -4.68
C PHE A 81 6.27 -4.06 -5.77
N GLY A 82 6.82 -5.24 -5.46
CA GLY A 82 6.81 -6.38 -6.38
C GLY A 82 5.39 -6.77 -6.82
N ARG A 83 4.44 -6.79 -5.89
CA ARG A 83 3.02 -7.05 -6.19
C ARG A 83 2.37 -5.89 -6.95
N PHE A 84 2.68 -4.67 -6.56
CA PHE A 84 2.14 -3.44 -7.17
C PHE A 84 2.48 -3.34 -8.65
N ILE A 85 3.73 -3.55 -9.05
CA ILE A 85 4.13 -3.48 -10.45
C ILE A 85 3.63 -4.66 -11.30
N ALA A 86 3.24 -5.77 -10.66
CA ALA A 86 2.63 -6.91 -11.32
C ALA A 86 1.16 -6.65 -11.77
N PHE A 87 0.53 -5.58 -11.26
CA PHE A 87 -0.80 -5.20 -11.75
C PHE A 87 -0.74 -4.73 -13.20
N PRO A 88 -1.68 -5.18 -14.04
CA PRO A 88 -1.73 -4.76 -15.44
C PRO A 88 -1.81 -3.25 -15.60
N GLY A 89 -0.96 -2.68 -16.42
CA GLY A 89 -0.96 -1.24 -16.72
C GLY A 89 -0.11 -0.37 -15.79
N ILE A 90 0.34 -0.85 -14.64
CA ILE A 90 1.13 -0.04 -13.70
C ILE A 90 2.50 0.35 -14.29
N ALA A 91 3.20 -0.58 -14.90
CA ALA A 91 4.49 -0.31 -15.54
C ALA A 91 4.35 0.72 -16.68
N GLN A 92 3.30 0.59 -17.49
CA GLN A 92 3.00 1.52 -18.59
C GLN A 92 2.72 2.95 -18.09
N TYR A 93 2.02 3.11 -16.97
CA TYR A 93 1.83 4.43 -16.36
C TYR A 93 3.16 5.07 -15.93
N SER A 94 4.07 4.27 -15.36
CA SER A 94 5.39 4.76 -14.99
C SER A 94 6.21 5.17 -16.20
N ASP A 95 6.19 4.38 -17.27
CA ASP A 95 6.90 4.71 -18.50
C ASP A 95 6.35 6.00 -19.14
N ALA A 96 5.04 6.11 -19.28
CA ALA A 96 4.39 7.32 -19.80
C ALA A 96 4.72 8.57 -18.97
N PHE A 97 4.73 8.45 -17.64
CA PHE A 97 5.13 9.53 -16.74
C PHE A 97 6.59 9.96 -16.97
N CYS A 98 7.51 9.00 -17.08
CA CYS A 98 8.91 9.28 -17.33
C CYS A 98 9.17 9.88 -18.73
N GLU A 99 8.44 9.42 -19.75
CA GLU A 99 8.49 9.97 -21.11
C GLU A 99 8.02 11.43 -21.12
N GLN A 100 6.91 11.72 -20.47
CA GLN A 100 6.39 13.09 -20.33
C GLN A 100 7.44 14.04 -19.71
N LEU A 101 8.16 13.58 -18.69
CA LEU A 101 9.22 14.36 -18.04
C LEU A 101 10.48 14.50 -18.91
N SER A 102 10.77 13.51 -19.76
CA SER A 102 11.96 13.53 -20.62
C SER A 102 11.77 14.43 -21.84
N ASP A 103 10.57 14.43 -22.41
CA ASP A 103 10.27 15.15 -23.66
C ASP A 103 10.05 16.65 -23.45
N ASN A 104 9.60 17.03 -22.27
CA ASN A 104 9.26 18.40 -21.94
C ASN A 104 10.08 18.90 -20.75
N GLY A 105 10.70 20.06 -20.88
CA GLY A 105 11.28 20.72 -19.72
C GLY A 105 10.17 21.13 -18.69
N PRO A 106 10.56 21.61 -17.49
CA PRO A 106 9.59 22.02 -16.48
C PRO A 106 8.70 23.14 -17.02
N PRO A 107 7.35 22.97 -17.01
CA PRO A 107 6.44 23.97 -17.55
C PRO A 107 6.51 25.28 -16.74
N ALA A 108 6.28 26.41 -17.42
CA ALA A 108 6.28 27.73 -16.76
C ALA A 108 5.14 27.82 -15.73
N GLU A 109 3.95 27.32 -16.09
CA GLU A 109 2.79 27.26 -15.22
C GLU A 109 2.72 25.89 -14.52
N LYS A 110 2.67 25.87 -13.19
CA LYS A 110 2.62 24.67 -12.37
C LYS A 110 1.17 24.32 -12.06
N ARG A 111 0.70 23.13 -12.47
CA ARG A 111 -0.66 22.65 -12.26
C ARG A 111 -0.71 21.42 -11.36
N GLU A 112 0.36 20.61 -11.38
CA GLU A 112 0.47 19.42 -10.54
C GLU A 112 1.89 19.23 -9.99
N SER A 113 2.07 18.27 -9.09
CA SER A 113 3.37 18.01 -8.47
C SER A 113 4.46 17.66 -9.48
N ALA A 114 4.10 16.95 -10.56
CA ALA A 114 5.02 16.54 -11.62
C ALA A 114 5.64 17.74 -12.39
N ASP A 115 5.00 18.91 -12.35
CA ASP A 115 5.51 20.15 -12.95
C ASP A 115 6.66 20.78 -12.14
N GLY A 116 6.95 20.22 -10.98
CA GLY A 116 8.02 20.71 -10.10
C GLY A 116 9.41 20.43 -10.68
N ARG A 117 10.33 21.42 -10.56
CA ARG A 117 11.73 21.30 -11.04
C ARG A 117 12.46 20.07 -10.47
N PHE A 118 12.07 19.62 -9.29
CA PHE A 118 12.64 18.43 -8.65
C PHE A 118 12.67 17.21 -9.59
N TYR A 119 11.59 16.93 -10.31
CA TYR A 119 11.51 15.75 -11.20
C TYR A 119 12.44 15.83 -12.41
N TYR A 120 12.87 17.03 -12.77
CA TYR A 120 13.79 17.28 -13.88
C TYR A 120 15.26 17.37 -13.46
N GLU A 121 15.53 17.64 -12.18
CA GLU A 121 16.86 17.92 -11.66
C GLU A 121 17.39 16.84 -10.71
N VAL A 122 16.51 15.96 -10.19
CA VAL A 122 16.91 14.90 -9.27
C VAL A 122 17.88 13.92 -9.93
N ARG A 123 18.91 13.52 -9.19
CA ARG A 123 19.94 12.60 -9.67
C ARG A 123 19.85 11.28 -8.95
N GLY A 124 20.20 10.21 -9.67
CA GLY A 124 20.38 8.87 -9.14
C GLY A 124 21.67 8.72 -8.32
N PRO A 125 21.90 7.55 -7.72
CA PRO A 125 23.10 7.26 -6.94
C PRO A 125 24.37 7.27 -7.81
N ASP A 126 24.23 7.12 -9.12
CA ASP A 126 25.31 7.19 -10.12
C ASP A 126 25.62 8.64 -10.58
N GLY A 127 24.91 9.63 -10.04
CA GLY A 127 25.04 11.06 -10.38
C GLY A 127 24.34 11.49 -11.66
N LYS A 128 23.74 10.56 -12.41
CA LYS A 128 22.97 10.86 -13.62
C LYS A 128 21.61 11.43 -13.30
N LEU A 129 20.99 12.12 -14.26
CA LEU A 129 19.62 12.57 -14.13
C LEU A 129 18.69 11.35 -13.99
N PHE A 130 17.88 11.35 -12.93
CA PHE A 130 17.15 10.17 -12.50
C PHE A 130 16.13 9.69 -13.54
N VAL A 131 15.49 10.60 -14.26
CA VAL A 131 14.50 10.26 -15.29
C VAL A 131 15.10 10.30 -16.68
N GLN A 132 15.73 11.41 -17.05
CA GLN A 132 16.20 11.66 -18.44
C GLN A 132 17.30 10.72 -18.90
N GLU A 133 18.11 10.22 -17.95
CA GLU A 133 19.22 9.29 -18.22
C GLU A 133 18.93 7.87 -17.70
N ARG A 134 17.64 7.49 -17.58
CA ARG A 134 17.20 6.20 -17.01
C ARG A 134 17.50 4.98 -17.88
N GLY A 135 17.77 5.16 -19.16
CA GLY A 135 17.88 4.05 -20.11
C GLY A 135 16.57 3.27 -20.22
N GLN A 136 16.63 1.96 -20.00
CA GLN A 136 15.46 1.06 -20.01
C GLN A 136 14.89 0.78 -18.60
N GLU A 137 15.37 1.48 -17.58
CA GLU A 137 14.94 1.25 -16.21
C GLU A 137 13.69 2.06 -15.88
N GLY A 138 12.75 1.46 -15.14
CA GLY A 138 11.62 2.19 -14.55
C GLY A 138 12.11 3.13 -13.45
N ARG A 139 11.54 4.32 -13.38
CA ARG A 139 11.80 5.30 -12.31
C ARG A 139 10.50 5.63 -11.61
N TRP A 140 10.51 5.52 -10.27
CA TRP A 140 9.31 5.60 -9.46
C TRP A 140 9.45 6.69 -8.42
N PHE A 141 8.40 7.49 -8.28
CA PHE A 141 8.30 8.54 -7.28
C PHE A 141 7.15 8.24 -6.33
N PHE A 142 7.42 8.39 -5.05
CA PHE A 142 6.43 8.14 -4.01
C PHE A 142 6.27 9.37 -3.12
N LYS A 143 5.04 9.63 -2.71
CA LYS A 143 4.71 10.61 -1.70
C LYS A 143 4.46 9.88 -0.38
N LEU A 144 5.26 10.22 0.64
CA LEU A 144 5.10 9.69 1.99
C LEU A 144 4.04 10.48 2.74
N HIS A 145 3.16 9.78 3.43
CA HIS A 145 2.18 10.32 4.34
C HIS A 145 2.36 9.70 5.72
N ALA A 146 2.32 10.54 6.75
CA ALA A 146 2.21 10.11 8.13
C ALA A 146 1.13 10.98 8.76
N ASP A 147 0.05 10.37 9.19
CA ASP A 147 -1.10 11.07 9.74
C ASP A 147 -1.61 10.39 11.00
N PHE A 148 -2.07 11.19 11.97
CA PHE A 148 -2.60 10.74 13.23
C PHE A 148 -4.06 11.16 13.36
N PHE A 149 -4.90 10.23 13.72
CA PHE A 149 -6.32 10.49 13.88
C PHE A 149 -6.87 9.81 15.13
N ASN A 150 -7.88 10.43 15.74
CA ASN A 150 -8.55 9.89 16.90
C ASN A 150 -9.74 9.02 16.47
N ILE A 151 -9.64 7.70 16.64
CA ILE A 151 -10.68 6.74 16.26
C ILE A 151 -11.96 6.95 17.08
N GLU A 152 -11.84 7.39 18.34
CA GLU A 152 -12.98 7.54 19.24
C GLU A 152 -13.70 8.89 19.10
N GLY A 153 -13.21 9.78 18.27
CA GLY A 153 -13.72 11.14 18.07
C GLY A 153 -13.48 12.06 19.28
N ASN A 154 -13.84 13.33 19.14
CA ASN A 154 -13.68 14.35 20.19
C ASN A 154 -14.79 14.25 21.23
N LYS A 155 -14.78 13.23 22.07
CA LYS A 155 -15.67 13.19 23.26
C LYS A 155 -15.05 14.08 24.34
N ILE A 156 -15.86 14.98 24.91
CA ILE A 156 -15.46 15.96 25.93
C ILE A 156 -14.80 15.32 27.17
N ASN A 157 -15.01 14.04 27.42
CA ASN A 157 -14.42 13.25 28.52
C ASN A 157 -13.78 11.92 28.05
N GLY A 158 -13.47 11.77 26.76
CA GLY A 158 -12.89 10.54 26.21
C GLY A 158 -11.38 10.51 26.37
N LYS A 159 -10.80 9.32 26.61
CA LYS A 159 -9.36 9.10 26.45
C LYS A 159 -8.99 9.42 24.99
N HIS A 160 -8.05 10.33 24.81
CA HIS A 160 -7.47 10.57 23.48
C HIS A 160 -6.64 9.33 23.11
N SER A 161 -7.17 8.50 22.22
CA SER A 161 -6.46 7.39 21.64
C SER A 161 -6.17 7.72 20.18
N SER A 162 -5.02 8.34 19.96
CA SER A 162 -4.55 8.67 18.62
C SER A 162 -3.95 7.43 17.96
N THR A 163 -4.28 7.22 16.69
CA THR A 163 -3.71 6.16 15.87
C THR A 163 -3.03 6.80 14.68
N GLY A 164 -1.75 6.48 14.47
CA GLY A 164 -0.98 6.95 13.33
C GLY A 164 -0.96 5.91 12.21
N VAL A 165 -0.93 6.38 10.97
CA VAL A 165 -0.72 5.55 9.78
C VAL A 165 0.43 6.11 8.97
N ILE A 166 1.38 5.24 8.61
CA ILE A 166 2.45 5.55 7.67
C ILE A 166 2.08 4.90 6.33
N SER A 167 1.96 5.72 5.29
CA SER A 167 1.56 5.24 3.96
C SER A 167 2.30 5.97 2.86
N MET A 168 2.29 5.40 1.65
CA MET A 168 2.80 6.07 0.46
C MET A 168 1.87 5.89 -0.72
N SER A 169 1.78 6.92 -1.56
CA SER A 169 1.12 6.86 -2.86
C SER A 169 2.12 7.08 -4.01
N CYS A 170 1.92 6.38 -5.12
CA CYS A 170 2.80 6.43 -6.28
C CYS A 170 2.45 7.64 -7.16
N LEU A 171 3.39 8.58 -7.31
CA LEU A 171 3.19 9.81 -8.09
C LEU A 171 3.21 9.58 -9.60
N ASN A 172 3.71 8.44 -10.07
CA ASN A 172 3.67 8.06 -11.49
C ASN A 172 2.26 7.70 -11.96
N LEU A 173 1.35 7.37 -11.03
CA LEU A 173 -0.01 7.04 -11.38
C LEU A 173 -0.86 8.28 -11.70
N PRO A 174 -1.80 8.17 -12.64
CA PRO A 174 -2.79 9.22 -12.88
C PRO A 174 -3.57 9.59 -11.62
N LEU A 175 -3.96 10.86 -11.50
CA LEU A 175 -4.63 11.39 -10.30
C LEU A 175 -5.89 10.61 -9.89
N HIS A 176 -6.66 10.10 -10.86
CA HIS A 176 -7.92 9.41 -10.60
C HIS A 176 -7.77 8.01 -9.99
N ILE A 177 -6.57 7.42 -10.03
CA ILE A 177 -6.28 6.10 -9.42
C ILE A 177 -5.20 6.17 -8.35
N ARG A 178 -4.46 7.25 -8.26
CA ARG A 178 -3.28 7.41 -7.36
C ARG A 178 -3.61 7.15 -5.89
N GLU A 179 -4.78 7.59 -5.46
CA GLU A 179 -5.25 7.46 -4.07
C GLU A 179 -6.27 6.31 -3.90
N ASP A 180 -6.39 5.43 -4.90
CA ASP A 180 -7.19 4.22 -4.73
C ASP A 180 -6.52 3.30 -3.71
N SER A 181 -7.31 2.77 -2.79
CA SER A 181 -6.83 1.89 -1.72
C SER A 181 -6.09 0.64 -2.22
N ALA A 182 -6.34 0.23 -3.47
CA ALA A 182 -5.62 -0.88 -4.11
C ALA A 182 -4.15 -0.53 -4.44
N PHE A 183 -3.82 0.76 -4.58
CA PHE A 183 -2.51 1.24 -5.01
C PHE A 183 -1.78 2.07 -3.96
N VAL A 184 -2.40 2.30 -2.79
CA VAL A 184 -1.76 2.94 -1.65
C VAL A 184 -1.01 1.89 -0.83
N TYR A 185 0.27 2.12 -0.61
CA TYR A 185 1.08 1.33 0.31
C TYR A 185 0.86 1.78 1.75
N ILE A 186 0.66 0.85 2.65
CA ILE A 186 0.61 1.10 4.09
C ILE A 186 1.79 0.39 4.74
N ALA A 187 2.75 1.18 5.23
CA ALA A 187 3.94 0.66 5.90
C ALA A 187 3.62 0.07 7.27
N GLY A 188 2.68 0.68 7.98
CA GLY A 188 2.26 0.21 9.29
C GLY A 188 1.35 1.19 10.01
N VAL A 189 0.86 0.75 11.17
CA VAL A 189 -0.04 1.49 12.04
C VAL A 189 0.63 1.72 13.39
N ILE A 190 0.71 2.96 13.82
CA ILE A 190 1.25 3.36 15.13
C ILE A 190 0.08 3.40 16.11
N GLN A 191 0.10 2.52 17.08
CA GLN A 191 -0.98 2.41 18.07
C GLN A 191 -0.82 3.46 19.18
N GLY A 192 -1.94 4.17 19.50
CA GLY A 192 -2.01 5.08 20.64
C GLY A 192 -1.80 4.37 21.99
N PRO A 193 -1.96 5.07 23.13
CA PRO A 193 -2.58 6.39 23.26
C PRO A 193 -1.65 7.59 23.06
N HIS A 194 -0.32 7.41 23.09
CA HIS A 194 0.65 8.50 22.96
C HIS A 194 1.16 8.59 21.53
N GLU A 195 1.03 9.78 20.95
CA GLU A 195 1.65 10.10 19.67
C GLU A 195 3.15 10.27 19.86
N PRO A 196 3.99 9.82 18.90
CA PRO A 196 5.42 10.10 18.95
C PRO A 196 5.69 11.60 18.94
N ASP A 197 6.58 12.08 19.81
CA ASP A 197 6.94 13.49 19.83
C ASP A 197 7.87 13.84 18.66
N SER A 198 7.45 14.82 17.86
CA SER A 198 8.26 15.31 16.75
C SER A 198 9.53 16.02 17.17
N LYS A 199 9.55 16.64 18.37
CA LYS A 199 10.72 17.35 18.90
C LYS A 199 11.84 16.40 19.32
N GLU A 200 11.46 15.21 19.80
CA GLU A 200 12.40 14.18 20.24
C GLU A 200 12.74 13.17 19.12
N ALA A 201 12.26 13.43 17.91
CA ALA A 201 12.47 12.57 16.73
C ALA A 201 11.99 11.13 16.90
N GLU A 202 11.03 10.88 17.79
CA GLU A 202 10.45 9.55 18.06
C GLU A 202 9.82 8.92 16.81
N HIS A 203 9.33 9.73 15.87
CA HIS A 203 8.84 9.28 14.58
C HIS A 203 9.87 8.47 13.79
N ASN A 204 11.16 8.74 14.00
CA ASN A 204 12.23 8.07 13.27
C ASN A 204 12.25 6.57 13.52
N HIS A 205 11.85 6.12 14.70
CA HIS A 205 11.80 4.69 15.04
C HIS A 205 10.79 3.93 14.18
N TYR A 206 9.69 4.59 13.81
CA TYR A 206 8.62 4.00 12.98
C TYR A 206 8.92 4.10 11.49
N ILE A 207 9.58 5.18 11.06
CA ILE A 207 9.88 5.43 9.64
C ILE A 207 11.15 4.68 9.19
N ARG A 208 12.08 4.43 10.10
CA ARG A 208 13.39 3.85 9.78
C ARG A 208 13.34 2.56 8.97
N PRO A 209 12.51 1.55 9.29
CA PRO A 209 12.45 0.33 8.49
C PRO A 209 12.09 0.61 7.02
N LEU A 210 11.18 1.55 6.79
CA LEU A 210 10.80 1.97 5.45
C LEU A 210 11.96 2.69 4.74
N VAL A 211 12.64 3.61 5.43
CA VAL A 211 13.78 4.35 4.86
C VAL A 211 14.91 3.39 4.49
N ASP A 212 15.20 2.40 5.32
CA ASP A 212 16.24 1.41 5.06
C ASP A 212 15.93 0.60 3.78
N GLU A 213 14.67 0.18 3.56
CA GLU A 213 14.26 -0.48 2.32
C GLU A 213 14.29 0.44 1.10
N LEU A 214 13.85 1.70 1.26
CA LEU A 214 13.92 2.69 0.19
C LEU A 214 15.36 3.00 -0.23
N LEU A 215 16.30 3.03 0.72
CA LEU A 215 17.72 3.19 0.44
C LEU A 215 18.28 2.00 -0.34
N VAL A 216 17.85 0.78 -0.02
CA VAL A 216 18.20 -0.41 -0.80
C VAL A 216 17.65 -0.30 -2.22
N ALA A 217 16.38 0.04 -2.36
CA ALA A 217 15.72 0.23 -3.66
C ALA A 217 16.41 1.32 -4.50
N TYR A 218 16.75 2.44 -3.87
CA TYR A 218 17.41 3.56 -4.54
C TYR A 218 18.85 3.24 -4.97
N SER A 219 19.63 2.57 -4.11
CA SER A 219 21.06 2.33 -4.37
C SER A 219 21.33 1.13 -5.27
N ARG A 220 20.49 0.09 -5.19
CA ARG A 220 20.70 -1.19 -5.92
C ARG A 220 19.68 -1.44 -7.02
N GLY A 221 18.58 -0.71 -7.01
CA GLY A 221 17.41 -1.01 -7.84
C GLY A 221 16.66 -2.27 -7.36
N ILE A 222 15.50 -2.49 -7.95
CA ILE A 222 14.67 -3.68 -7.74
C ILE A 222 14.54 -4.42 -9.06
N ARG A 223 14.88 -5.70 -9.07
CA ARG A 223 14.67 -6.56 -10.24
C ARG A 223 13.37 -7.31 -10.07
N CYS A 224 12.47 -7.11 -11.01
CA CYS A 224 11.22 -7.82 -11.05
C CYS A 224 11.31 -8.93 -12.09
N ALA A 225 10.87 -10.13 -11.74
CA ALA A 225 10.73 -11.21 -12.70
C ALA A 225 9.60 -10.83 -13.67
N SER A 226 9.90 -10.82 -14.96
CA SER A 226 8.93 -10.65 -16.05
C SER A 226 8.21 -11.95 -16.32
#